data_5be4b3575101fb1d5451349b1ca40ee9
#
_entry.id   5be4b3575101fb1d5451349b1ca40ee9
#
_cell.length_a   1.000
_cell.length_b   1.000
_cell.length_c   1.000
_cell.angle_alpha   90.00
_cell.angle_beta   90.00
_cell.angle_gamma   90.00
#
_symmetry.space_group_name_H-M   'P 1'
#
loop_
_entity.id
_entity.type
_entity.pdbx_description
1 polymer ?
#
loop_
_entity_poly.entity_id
_entity_poly.type
_entity_poly.pdbx_seq_one_letter_code
_entity_poly.pdbx_strand_id
1 'polypeptide(L)'
;MRQASIAKSTQVSPVEYIVKTRRLILNLIFLMMIFLLQTKVLSARGVPESFADLVENVGAAVVNITTTTKVEAPVVPRGVVPEGSPFEELFRDFQNPNSPRQRPRNANALGSGFVISSDGFIVTNHHVINGADQITIEFNDGSFRDAVVIGSDENIDIALLKVDSETNLEFVNFGDSDISRVGDWVMAMGNPLGQGFSVSVGIISARNRELAGNYDDYIQTDAAINRGNSGGPLFNMEGQVVGVNTAILSPNGGSIGIGFSMASNVVEPVVKQLKEFGEVRRGWLGVSIGDLNQDMADALGMAEPRGSIVLEVYDGPSKDAGLLASDVIVMFDEKEVGDSGELVRIVGDTTVGRTVDVIVLRQGERIKVSVKLGQRPTNKELNAKVATPEPAKPNEDAIDGVGLSEITDTLREEYSVDPAISGLIIVSIDEAASAYENGLRKGDIITDVAQKPVNTVKEVAELVSSAKSEGRQSVLLLVRREGQPRFIVLKFN
;
A
#
# COMPACT_ATOMS: atom_id res chain seq x y z
N MET A 1 59.53 -82.22 5.82
CA MET A 1 60.29 -81.07 6.29
C MET A 1 59.36 -79.84 6.36
N ARG A 2 58.98 -79.42 7.56
CA ARG A 2 58.15 -78.16 7.76
C ARG A 2 59.12 -77.10 8.27
N GLN A 3 59.30 -76.00 7.54
CA GLN A 3 60.00 -74.82 8.00
C GLN A 3 58.97 -73.93 8.78
N ALA A 4 59.27 -73.64 10.05
CA ALA A 4 58.59 -72.74 10.88
C ALA A 4 59.07 -71.31 10.63
N SER A 5 58.16 -70.39 10.22
CA SER A 5 58.42 -68.95 10.08
C SER A 5 58.35 -68.32 11.46
N ILE A 6 59.44 -67.76 11.96
CA ILE A 6 59.53 -67.03 13.20
C ILE A 6 59.11 -65.60 12.92
N ALA A 7 57.93 -65.17 13.46
CA ALA A 7 57.46 -63.78 13.45
C ALA A 7 58.35 -62.95 14.42
N LYS A 8 59.10 -61.98 13.91
CA LYS A 8 59.82 -60.98 14.72
C LYS A 8 58.82 -60.04 15.38
N SER A 9 58.64 -60.15 16.68
CA SER A 9 57.97 -59.15 17.49
C SER A 9 58.87 -57.92 17.61
N THR A 10 58.45 -56.80 17.03
CA THR A 10 59.12 -55.52 17.18
C THR A 10 58.71 -54.93 18.56
N GLN A 11 59.54 -55.11 19.60
CA GLN A 11 59.39 -54.45 20.88
C GLN A 11 59.68 -52.95 20.71
N VAL A 12 58.63 -52.10 20.85
CA VAL A 12 58.77 -50.64 20.88
C VAL A 12 59.46 -50.28 22.18
N SER A 13 60.55 -49.51 22.11
CA SER A 13 61.27 -49.09 23.33
C SER A 13 60.44 -48.27 24.25
N PRO A 14 60.52 -48.35 25.61
CA PRO A 14 59.76 -47.56 26.57
C PRO A 14 59.84 -46.05 26.34
N VAL A 15 60.97 -45.59 25.81
CA VAL A 15 61.21 -44.17 25.48
C VAL A 15 60.35 -43.73 24.27
N GLU A 16 60.23 -44.57 23.28
CA GLU A 16 59.42 -44.30 22.05
C GLU A 16 57.92 -44.28 22.38
N TYR A 17 57.45 -45.13 23.29
CA TYR A 17 56.11 -45.13 23.81
C TYR A 17 55.80 -43.85 24.58
N ILE A 18 56.69 -43.37 25.46
CA ILE A 18 56.55 -42.13 26.22
C ILE A 18 56.47 -40.92 25.29
N VAL A 19 57.33 -40.88 24.25
CA VAL A 19 57.38 -39.77 23.29
C VAL A 19 56.07 -39.75 22.43
N LYS A 20 55.58 -40.88 21.98
CA LYS A 20 54.33 -40.98 21.23
C LYS A 20 53.13 -40.57 22.09
N THR A 21 53.05 -41.01 23.34
CA THR A 21 51.99 -40.66 24.28
C THR A 21 51.98 -39.18 24.59
N ARG A 22 53.14 -38.55 24.84
CA ARG A 22 53.25 -37.09 25.03
C ARG A 22 52.83 -36.32 23.79
N ARG A 23 53.17 -36.73 22.58
CA ARG A 23 52.69 -36.10 21.33
C ARG A 23 51.16 -36.24 21.16
N LEU A 24 50.62 -37.38 21.49
CA LEU A 24 49.19 -37.62 21.44
C LEU A 24 48.43 -36.72 22.41
N ILE A 25 48.89 -36.60 23.65
CA ILE A 25 48.33 -35.71 24.67
C ILE A 25 48.41 -34.22 24.26
N LEU A 26 49.58 -33.77 23.75
CA LEU A 26 49.74 -32.43 23.23
C LEU A 26 48.84 -32.13 22.05
N ASN A 27 48.65 -33.05 21.13
CA ASN A 27 47.71 -32.89 20.04
C ASN A 27 46.26 -32.88 20.50
N LEU A 28 45.88 -33.68 21.49
CA LEU A 28 44.55 -33.65 22.07
C LEU A 28 44.25 -32.31 22.80
N ILE A 29 45.23 -31.80 23.56
CA ILE A 29 45.15 -30.50 24.22
C ILE A 29 45.03 -29.38 23.18
N PHE A 30 45.80 -29.45 22.11
CA PHE A 30 45.74 -28.49 20.99
C PHE A 30 44.39 -28.52 20.26
N LEU A 31 43.85 -29.74 19.96
CA LEU A 31 42.52 -29.90 19.39
C LEU A 31 41.43 -29.41 20.32
N MET A 32 41.54 -29.68 21.63
CA MET A 32 40.63 -29.20 22.64
C MET A 32 40.65 -27.65 22.78
N MET A 33 41.84 -27.08 22.65
CA MET A 33 42.03 -25.61 22.66
C MET A 33 41.46 -24.95 21.40
N ILE A 34 41.62 -25.57 20.21
CA ILE A 34 40.96 -25.16 18.97
C ILE A 34 39.43 -25.29 19.07
N PHE A 35 38.93 -26.35 19.66
CA PHE A 35 37.51 -26.56 19.87
C PHE A 35 36.91 -25.53 20.85
N LEU A 36 37.61 -25.15 21.91
CA LEU A 36 37.25 -24.09 22.85
C LEU A 36 37.32 -22.69 22.19
N LEU A 37 38.23 -22.45 21.25
CA LEU A 37 38.33 -21.23 20.48
C LEU A 37 37.22 -21.09 19.41
N GLN A 38 36.62 -22.20 18.99
CA GLN A 38 35.52 -22.22 18.01
C GLN A 38 34.12 -22.18 18.63
N THR A 39 33.99 -22.23 19.96
CA THR A 39 32.73 -21.90 20.57
C THR A 39 32.46 -20.41 20.34
N LYS A 40 31.94 -20.04 19.16
CA LYS A 40 31.18 -18.79 19.05
C LYS A 40 30.12 -18.88 20.13
N VAL A 41 30.26 -18.03 21.14
CA VAL A 41 29.17 -17.83 22.08
C VAL A 41 27.98 -17.42 21.23
N LEU A 42 27.06 -18.34 21.01
CA LEU A 42 25.72 -18.03 20.55
C LEU A 42 25.11 -17.25 21.71
N SER A 43 25.47 -15.95 21.82
CA SER A 43 24.71 -15.04 22.66
C SER A 43 23.32 -15.01 22.05
N ALA A 44 22.40 -15.77 22.63
CA ALA A 44 20.99 -15.44 22.51
C ALA A 44 20.94 -13.95 22.87
N ARG A 45 20.54 -13.08 21.94
CA ARG A 45 20.29 -11.67 22.25
C ARG A 45 19.24 -11.70 23.37
N GLY A 46 19.67 -11.52 24.62
CA GLY A 46 18.78 -11.46 25.77
C GLY A 46 17.87 -10.24 25.64
N VAL A 47 16.77 -10.23 26.39
CA VAL A 47 15.98 -9.02 26.59
C VAL A 47 16.94 -7.90 27.04
N PRO A 48 16.91 -6.70 26.41
CA PRO A 48 17.73 -5.59 26.86
C PRO A 48 17.45 -5.29 28.36
N GLU A 49 18.47 -5.09 29.16
CA GLU A 49 18.32 -4.72 30.57
C GLU A 49 17.66 -3.35 30.71
N SER A 50 17.90 -2.45 29.76
CA SER A 50 17.34 -1.09 29.70
C SER A 50 17.33 -0.59 28.26
N PHE A 51 16.42 0.32 27.97
CA PHE A 51 16.35 1.10 26.71
C PHE A 51 16.86 2.53 26.91
N ALA A 52 17.32 2.90 28.12
CA ALA A 52 17.68 4.27 28.49
C ALA A 52 18.78 4.83 27.58
N ASP A 53 19.87 4.09 27.37
CA ASP A 53 20.97 4.52 26.52
C ASP A 53 20.50 4.76 25.05
N LEU A 54 19.59 3.92 24.55
CA LEU A 54 19.03 4.10 23.22
C LEU A 54 18.20 5.39 23.15
N VAL A 55 17.35 5.64 24.16
CA VAL A 55 16.53 6.85 24.26
C VAL A 55 17.40 8.10 24.31
N GLU A 56 18.46 8.10 25.10
CA GLU A 56 19.40 9.22 25.19
C GLU A 56 20.09 9.50 23.84
N ASN A 57 20.47 8.45 23.11
CA ASN A 57 21.16 8.58 21.84
C ASN A 57 20.29 9.13 20.71
N VAL A 58 18.97 8.77 20.67
CA VAL A 58 18.09 9.16 19.55
C VAL A 58 17.09 10.26 19.91
N GLY A 59 16.90 10.53 21.21
CA GLY A 59 15.84 11.40 21.69
C GLY A 59 15.94 12.85 21.20
N ALA A 60 17.16 13.37 21.02
CA ALA A 60 17.38 14.73 20.51
C ALA A 60 16.92 14.92 19.06
N ALA A 61 16.85 13.85 18.29
CA ALA A 61 16.38 13.88 16.91
C ALA A 61 14.86 13.74 16.76
N VAL A 62 14.14 13.34 17.83
CA VAL A 62 12.67 13.22 17.79
C VAL A 62 12.06 14.57 18.16
N VAL A 63 11.04 14.97 17.41
CA VAL A 63 10.38 16.27 17.53
C VAL A 63 8.88 16.13 17.70
N ASN A 64 8.29 17.11 18.38
CA ASN A 64 6.84 17.30 18.43
C ASN A 64 6.42 18.27 17.33
N ILE A 65 5.30 18.00 16.68
CA ILE A 65 4.74 18.83 15.62
C ILE A 65 3.39 19.34 16.04
N THR A 66 3.26 20.65 16.11
CA THR A 66 1.99 21.35 16.33
C THR A 66 1.58 22.04 15.06
N THR A 67 0.38 21.72 14.55
CA THR A 67 -0.20 22.39 13.40
C THR A 67 -1.36 23.29 13.82
N THR A 68 -1.46 24.44 13.19
CA THR A 68 -2.54 25.40 13.42
C THR A 68 -3.29 25.62 12.12
N THR A 69 -4.62 25.42 12.14
CA THR A 69 -5.50 25.71 10.99
C THR A 69 -6.49 26.81 11.40
N LYS A 70 -6.60 27.84 10.57
CA LYS A 70 -7.57 28.92 10.76
C LYS A 70 -8.93 28.45 10.23
N VAL A 71 -9.81 28.06 11.12
CA VAL A 71 -11.18 27.70 10.74
C VAL A 71 -11.97 28.99 10.56
N GLU A 72 -12.33 29.33 9.31
CA GLU A 72 -13.28 30.39 9.05
C GLU A 72 -14.65 30.04 9.65
N ALA A 73 -15.25 30.97 10.37
CA ALA A 73 -16.57 30.75 10.92
C ALA A 73 -17.58 30.54 9.78
N PRO A 74 -18.44 29.50 9.85
CA PRO A 74 -19.42 29.26 8.79
C PRO A 74 -20.32 30.47 8.64
N VAL A 75 -20.36 31.05 7.44
CA VAL A 75 -21.31 32.12 7.09
C VAL A 75 -22.70 31.49 7.00
N VAL A 76 -23.48 31.60 8.05
CA VAL A 76 -24.89 31.18 8.03
C VAL A 76 -25.66 32.16 7.17
N PRO A 77 -26.34 31.73 6.08
CA PRO A 77 -27.15 32.62 5.26
C PRO A 77 -28.25 33.28 6.13
N ARG A 78 -28.35 34.61 6.11
CA ARG A 78 -29.43 35.33 6.77
C ARG A 78 -30.78 34.92 6.16
N GLY A 79 -31.72 34.43 6.96
CA GLY A 79 -33.11 34.26 6.56
C GLY A 79 -33.66 32.83 6.56
N VAL A 80 -32.98 31.85 7.19
CA VAL A 80 -33.40 30.43 7.11
C VAL A 80 -34.30 29.97 8.27
N VAL A 81 -34.54 30.80 9.29
CA VAL A 81 -35.40 30.42 10.43
C VAL A 81 -36.70 31.25 10.41
N PRO A 82 -37.88 30.61 10.26
CA PRO A 82 -39.16 31.33 10.40
C PRO A 82 -39.34 31.91 11.81
N GLU A 83 -39.85 33.14 11.91
CA GLU A 83 -40.20 33.77 13.19
C GLU A 83 -41.19 32.87 13.96
N GLY A 84 -40.91 32.64 15.25
CA GLY A 84 -41.73 31.76 16.11
C GLY A 84 -41.32 30.29 16.12
N SER A 85 -40.18 29.90 15.49
CA SER A 85 -39.66 28.57 15.58
C SER A 85 -39.10 28.23 16.98
N PRO A 86 -39.33 27.03 17.55
CA PRO A 86 -38.73 26.60 18.81
C PRO A 86 -37.18 26.63 18.83
N PHE A 87 -36.57 26.80 17.66
CA PHE A 87 -35.13 26.90 17.47
C PHE A 87 -34.60 28.32 17.32
N GLU A 88 -35.48 29.35 17.39
CA GLU A 88 -35.12 30.77 17.21
C GLU A 88 -34.07 31.23 18.25
N GLU A 89 -34.18 30.81 19.51
CA GLU A 89 -33.22 31.15 20.55
C GLU A 89 -31.83 30.54 20.29
N LEU A 90 -31.77 29.30 19.78
CA LEU A 90 -30.51 28.63 19.43
C LEU A 90 -29.81 29.34 18.26
N PHE A 91 -30.58 29.82 17.27
CA PHE A 91 -30.05 30.55 16.11
C PHE A 91 -29.74 32.02 16.40
N ARG A 92 -30.39 32.64 17.39
CA ARG A 92 -30.10 34.00 17.84
C ARG A 92 -28.66 34.11 18.38
N ASP A 93 -28.19 33.11 19.09
CA ASP A 93 -26.80 33.04 19.58
C ASP A 93 -25.79 32.91 18.42
N PHE A 94 -26.16 32.28 17.31
CA PHE A 94 -25.32 32.16 16.10
C PHE A 94 -25.31 33.45 15.25
N GLN A 95 -26.35 34.31 15.38
CA GLN A 95 -26.48 35.58 14.62
C GLN A 95 -25.88 36.79 15.34
N ASN A 96 -25.46 36.65 16.59
CA ASN A 96 -24.87 37.75 17.36
C ASN A 96 -23.40 37.99 16.97
N PRO A 97 -23.04 39.15 16.35
CA PRO A 97 -21.67 39.45 15.91
C PRO A 97 -20.66 39.51 17.04
N ASN A 98 -21.10 39.66 18.29
CA ASN A 98 -20.26 39.67 19.49
C ASN A 98 -20.22 38.33 20.24
N SER A 99 -20.81 37.26 19.69
CA SER A 99 -20.77 35.97 20.32
C SER A 99 -19.33 35.41 20.29
N PRO A 100 -18.83 34.87 21.40
CA PRO A 100 -17.49 34.24 21.44
C PRO A 100 -17.29 33.09 20.42
N ARG A 101 -18.43 32.59 19.86
CA ARG A 101 -18.44 31.52 18.85
C ARG A 101 -18.16 31.98 17.40
N GLN A 102 -18.16 33.30 17.12
CA GLN A 102 -17.91 33.88 15.80
C GLN A 102 -16.45 34.32 15.58
N ARG A 103 -15.58 34.16 16.56
CA ARG A 103 -14.13 34.39 16.35
C ARG A 103 -13.55 33.24 15.59
N PRO A 104 -12.64 33.48 14.60
CA PRO A 104 -11.86 32.45 13.99
C PRO A 104 -11.23 31.61 15.10
N ARG A 105 -11.47 30.30 15.10
CA ARG A 105 -10.88 29.39 16.06
C ARG A 105 -9.67 28.74 15.39
N ASN A 106 -8.52 28.83 16.03
CA ASN A 106 -7.40 28.00 15.65
C ASN A 106 -7.69 26.57 16.11
N ALA A 107 -7.76 25.65 15.18
CA ALA A 107 -7.74 24.23 15.47
C ALA A 107 -6.27 23.81 15.49
N ASN A 108 -5.83 23.22 16.59
CA ASN A 108 -4.48 22.68 16.71
C ASN A 108 -4.57 21.16 16.62
N ALA A 109 -3.68 20.56 15.80
CA ALA A 109 -3.44 19.14 15.81
C ALA A 109 -2.01 18.88 16.29
N LEU A 110 -1.79 17.70 16.85
CA LEU A 110 -0.51 17.28 17.43
C LEU A 110 -0.06 15.98 16.75
N GLY A 111 1.22 15.92 16.44
CA GLY A 111 1.90 14.76 15.91
C GLY A 111 3.36 14.76 16.29
N SER A 112 4.09 13.80 15.80
CA SER A 112 5.53 13.67 15.99
C SER A 112 6.26 13.66 14.65
N GLY A 113 7.58 13.82 14.71
CA GLY A 113 8.46 13.68 13.58
C GLY A 113 9.87 13.36 14.05
N PHE A 114 10.79 13.25 13.12
CA PHE A 114 12.20 13.06 13.44
C PHE A 114 13.10 13.71 12.41
N VAL A 115 14.21 14.24 12.88
CA VAL A 115 15.25 14.91 12.07
C VAL A 115 16.07 13.84 11.36
N ILE A 116 16.26 13.98 10.06
CA ILE A 116 17.01 13.03 9.21
C ILE A 116 18.31 13.61 8.65
N SER A 117 18.61 14.87 8.97
CA SER A 117 19.85 15.52 8.54
C SER A 117 20.19 16.72 9.40
N SER A 118 21.48 17.00 9.57
CA SER A 118 21.99 18.10 10.41
C SER A 118 21.56 19.50 9.95
N ASP A 119 21.13 19.64 8.70
CA ASP A 119 20.64 20.90 8.13
C ASP A 119 19.13 21.12 8.36
N GLY A 120 18.42 20.17 9.02
CA GLY A 120 17.06 20.37 9.53
C GLY A 120 15.93 19.85 8.64
N PHE A 121 16.14 18.79 7.86
CA PHE A 121 15.05 18.03 7.27
C PHE A 121 14.39 17.14 8.32
N ILE A 122 13.05 17.12 8.32
CA ILE A 122 12.22 16.39 9.29
C ILE A 122 11.19 15.56 8.52
N VAL A 123 11.06 14.30 8.89
CA VAL A 123 10.03 13.37 8.38
C VAL A 123 8.88 13.31 9.37
N THR A 124 7.65 13.28 8.85
CA THR A 124 6.41 13.08 9.59
C THR A 124 5.33 12.45 8.68
N ASN A 125 4.12 12.25 9.18
CA ASN A 125 3.00 11.84 8.33
C ASN A 125 2.36 13.02 7.59
N HIS A 126 1.82 12.74 6.39
CA HIS A 126 1.04 13.70 5.62
C HIS A 126 -0.20 14.18 6.40
N HIS A 127 -0.97 13.26 7.02
CA HIS A 127 -2.18 13.61 7.76
C HIS A 127 -1.91 14.54 8.95
N VAL A 128 -0.69 14.56 9.51
CA VAL A 128 -0.29 15.47 10.62
C VAL A 128 -0.26 16.92 10.14
N ILE A 129 0.15 17.15 8.89
CA ILE A 129 0.36 18.50 8.34
C ILE A 129 -0.72 18.93 7.34
N ASN A 130 -1.65 18.04 7.01
CA ASN A 130 -2.65 18.30 5.98
C ASN A 130 -3.60 19.43 6.39
N GLY A 131 -3.73 20.45 5.54
CA GLY A 131 -4.57 21.63 5.78
C GLY A 131 -4.02 22.60 6.84
N ALA A 132 -2.76 22.46 7.28
CA ALA A 132 -2.14 23.37 8.23
C ALA A 132 -1.76 24.71 7.58
N ASP A 133 -2.14 25.83 8.21
CA ASP A 133 -1.67 27.17 7.86
C ASP A 133 -0.27 27.47 8.44
N GLN A 134 0.04 26.89 9.59
CA GLN A 134 1.32 27.02 10.27
C GLN A 134 1.73 25.70 10.93
N ILE A 135 3.01 25.38 10.83
CA ILE A 135 3.63 24.18 11.41
C ILE A 135 4.75 24.64 12.33
N THR A 136 4.66 24.29 13.60
CA THR A 136 5.68 24.60 14.62
C THR A 136 6.27 23.31 15.16
N ILE A 137 7.57 23.22 15.16
CA ILE A 137 8.38 22.10 15.66
C ILE A 137 8.87 22.43 17.05
N GLU A 138 8.62 21.56 18.01
CA GLU A 138 9.20 21.60 19.35
C GLU A 138 10.27 20.50 19.46
N PHE A 139 11.48 20.90 19.79
CA PHE A 139 12.60 20.00 20.00
C PHE A 139 12.65 19.49 21.45
N ASN A 140 13.42 18.45 21.69
CA ASN A 140 13.56 17.83 23.02
C ASN A 140 14.19 18.78 24.08
N ASP A 141 14.94 19.79 23.64
CA ASP A 141 15.49 20.84 24.50
C ASP A 141 14.48 21.95 24.87
N GLY A 142 13.25 21.86 24.40
CA GLY A 142 12.19 22.83 24.60
C GLY A 142 12.24 24.03 23.64
N SER A 143 13.13 24.03 22.66
CA SER A 143 13.18 25.09 21.63
C SER A 143 12.09 24.87 20.56
N PHE A 144 11.60 26.00 20.01
CA PHE A 144 10.55 26.00 18.99
C PHE A 144 11.08 26.61 17.68
N ARG A 145 10.68 26.02 16.53
CA ARG A 145 10.99 26.56 15.21
C ARG A 145 9.78 26.38 14.28
N ASP A 146 9.57 27.32 13.39
CA ASP A 146 8.59 27.16 12.31
C ASP A 146 9.18 26.28 11.21
N ALA A 147 8.34 25.42 10.64
CA ALA A 147 8.73 24.54 9.58
C ALA A 147 8.01 24.88 8.27
N VAL A 148 8.70 24.65 7.16
CA VAL A 148 8.16 24.75 5.81
C VAL A 148 7.96 23.34 5.24
N VAL A 149 6.84 23.10 4.57
CA VAL A 149 6.60 21.85 3.85
C VAL A 149 7.43 21.85 2.57
N ILE A 150 8.32 20.89 2.43
CA ILE A 150 9.08 20.65 1.19
C ILE A 150 8.23 19.87 0.20
N GLY A 151 7.51 18.86 0.68
CA GLY A 151 6.56 18.08 -0.09
C GLY A 151 5.94 16.99 0.75
N SER A 152 4.91 16.34 0.20
CA SER A 152 4.25 15.22 0.87
C SER A 152 3.71 14.22 -0.13
N ASP A 153 3.49 13.00 0.34
CA ASP A 153 2.86 11.91 -0.40
C ASP A 153 1.67 11.38 0.39
N GLU A 154 0.50 11.63 -0.13
CA GLU A 154 -0.77 11.18 0.45
C GLU A 154 -0.93 9.65 0.38
N ASN A 155 -0.32 8.98 -0.64
CA ASN A 155 -0.54 7.54 -0.86
C ASN A 155 0.15 6.65 0.18
N ILE A 156 1.28 7.09 0.74
CA ILE A 156 1.98 6.39 1.84
C ILE A 156 1.98 7.19 3.13
N ASP A 157 1.22 8.30 3.16
CA ASP A 157 1.05 9.17 4.33
C ASP A 157 2.36 9.71 4.90
N ILE A 158 3.29 10.20 4.06
CA ILE A 158 4.57 10.77 4.45
C ILE A 158 4.69 12.23 4.01
N ALA A 159 5.29 13.05 4.86
CA ALA A 159 5.65 14.44 4.57
C ALA A 159 7.09 14.74 4.95
N LEU A 160 7.73 15.62 4.18
CA LEU A 160 9.06 16.17 4.44
C LEU A 160 8.96 17.64 4.76
N LEU A 161 9.46 18.02 5.93
CA LEU A 161 9.52 19.38 6.41
C LEU A 161 10.96 19.88 6.44
N LYS A 162 11.12 21.21 6.50
CA LYS A 162 12.41 21.86 6.69
C LYS A 162 12.28 22.95 7.75
N VAL A 163 13.20 22.94 8.69
CA VAL A 163 13.40 24.03 9.64
C VAL A 163 14.74 24.71 9.38
N ASP A 164 14.81 26.01 9.60
CA ASP A 164 16.07 26.73 9.63
C ASP A 164 16.77 26.54 10.97
N SER A 165 18.08 26.29 10.95
CA SER A 165 18.90 26.13 12.14
C SER A 165 20.24 26.79 11.95
N GLU A 166 20.65 27.61 12.94
CA GLU A 166 21.99 28.23 12.98
C GLU A 166 23.07 27.23 13.40
N THR A 167 22.68 26.10 14.00
CA THR A 167 23.56 25.02 14.44
C THR A 167 23.17 23.71 13.83
N ASN A 168 24.13 22.78 13.70
CA ASN A 168 23.82 21.42 13.27
C ASN A 168 22.88 20.77 14.27
N LEU A 169 21.83 20.15 13.74
CA LEU A 169 20.87 19.37 14.52
C LEU A 169 21.33 17.91 14.64
N GLU A 170 21.03 17.32 15.79
CA GLU A 170 21.12 15.86 15.94
C GLU A 170 20.08 15.20 15.04
N PHE A 171 20.46 14.11 14.39
CA PHE A 171 19.61 13.42 13.42
C PHE A 171 19.76 11.89 13.51
N VAL A 172 18.80 11.17 12.98
CA VAL A 172 18.81 9.72 12.91
C VAL A 172 18.82 9.23 11.46
N ASN A 173 19.30 8.02 11.25
CA ASN A 173 19.36 7.40 9.94
C ASN A 173 18.26 6.34 9.78
N PHE A 174 17.84 6.11 8.54
CA PHE A 174 17.01 4.96 8.21
C PHE A 174 17.82 3.67 8.33
N GLY A 175 17.18 2.63 8.85
CA GLY A 175 17.65 1.25 8.81
C GLY A 175 16.95 0.47 7.72
N ASP A 176 17.46 -0.68 7.39
CA ASP A 176 16.85 -1.59 6.42
C ASP A 176 15.69 -2.38 7.08
N SER A 177 14.44 -2.05 6.71
CA SER A 177 13.26 -2.74 7.24
C SER A 177 13.14 -4.18 6.74
N ASP A 178 13.78 -4.56 5.60
CA ASP A 178 13.65 -5.89 5.03
C ASP A 178 14.44 -6.96 5.80
N ILE A 179 15.49 -6.56 6.51
CA ILE A 179 16.22 -7.48 7.39
C ILE A 179 15.59 -7.64 8.77
N SER A 180 14.63 -6.79 9.14
CA SER A 180 13.91 -6.87 10.40
C SER A 180 13.03 -8.12 10.44
N ARG A 181 12.95 -8.79 11.61
CA ARG A 181 12.24 -10.06 11.76
C ARG A 181 11.10 -9.94 12.76
N VAL A 182 10.07 -10.73 12.58
CA VAL A 182 9.03 -10.90 13.59
C VAL A 182 9.71 -11.39 14.90
N GLY A 183 9.40 -10.70 16.00
CA GLY A 183 10.01 -10.93 17.31
C GLY A 183 11.21 -10.03 17.64
N ASP A 184 11.76 -9.28 16.69
CA ASP A 184 12.82 -8.30 17.00
C ASP A 184 12.24 -7.13 17.81
N TRP A 185 13.00 -6.66 18.82
CA TRP A 185 12.62 -5.51 19.64
C TRP A 185 12.61 -4.22 18.82
N VAL A 186 11.59 -3.41 19.07
CA VAL A 186 11.45 -2.07 18.50
C VAL A 186 10.99 -1.07 19.55
N MET A 187 11.36 0.19 19.35
CA MET A 187 11.04 1.31 20.23
C MET A 187 10.35 2.41 19.42
N ALA A 188 9.12 2.74 19.76
CA ALA A 188 8.40 3.88 19.23
C ALA A 188 8.58 5.10 20.12
N MET A 189 8.89 6.24 19.51
CA MET A 189 8.98 7.54 20.21
C MET A 189 8.02 8.55 19.60
N GLY A 190 7.57 9.49 20.45
CA GLY A 190 6.72 10.59 20.04
C GLY A 190 6.23 11.40 21.22
N ASN A 191 5.26 12.29 20.98
CA ASN A 191 4.63 13.11 22.01
C ASN A 191 3.11 12.86 22.05
N PRO A 192 2.67 11.73 22.61
CA PRO A 192 1.24 11.41 22.69
C PRO A 192 0.51 12.45 23.55
N LEU A 193 -0.57 13.00 23.00
CA LEU A 193 -1.46 13.94 23.69
C LEU A 193 -0.80 15.28 24.10
N GLY A 194 0.38 15.62 23.59
CA GLY A 194 1.08 16.84 23.94
C GLY A 194 1.58 16.88 25.41
N GLN A 195 1.78 15.72 26.04
CA GLN A 195 2.19 15.62 27.45
C GLN A 195 3.72 15.50 27.63
N GLY A 196 4.47 15.76 26.56
CA GLY A 196 5.92 15.60 26.51
C GLY A 196 6.35 14.30 25.82
N PHE A 197 7.65 14.21 25.56
CA PHE A 197 8.21 13.05 24.88
C PHE A 197 7.96 11.76 25.65
N SER A 198 7.51 10.73 24.97
CA SER A 198 7.29 9.42 25.53
C SER A 198 7.82 8.31 24.64
N VAL A 199 8.16 7.22 25.29
CA VAL A 199 8.74 6.03 24.69
C VAL A 199 7.83 4.85 24.96
N SER A 200 7.57 4.05 23.96
CA SER A 200 6.95 2.74 24.11
C SER A 200 7.80 1.68 23.41
N VAL A 201 7.88 0.50 24.01
CA VAL A 201 8.69 -0.60 23.54
C VAL A 201 7.79 -1.80 23.25
N GLY A 202 8.11 -2.53 22.23
CA GLY A 202 7.44 -3.75 21.83
C GLY A 202 8.29 -4.54 20.86
N ILE A 203 7.65 -5.41 20.10
CA ILE A 203 8.29 -6.22 19.07
C ILE A 203 7.65 -6.00 17.71
N ILE A 204 8.33 -6.41 16.67
CA ILE A 204 7.70 -6.59 15.36
C ILE A 204 6.77 -7.80 15.45
N SER A 205 5.46 -7.57 15.37
CA SER A 205 4.44 -8.61 15.45
C SER A 205 4.17 -9.26 14.09
N ALA A 206 4.28 -8.48 13.00
CA ALA A 206 4.17 -8.94 11.62
C ALA A 206 4.83 -7.94 10.67
N ARG A 207 5.05 -8.38 9.43
CA ARG A 207 5.61 -7.55 8.35
C ARG A 207 4.72 -7.63 7.10
N ASN A 208 4.98 -6.75 6.15
CA ASN A 208 4.31 -6.72 4.85
C ASN A 208 2.78 -6.68 5.01
N ARG A 209 2.29 -5.81 5.93
CA ARG A 209 0.86 -5.61 6.13
C ARG A 209 0.34 -4.57 5.15
N GLU A 210 -0.70 -4.94 4.43
CA GLU A 210 -1.50 -4.05 3.60
C GLU A 210 -2.78 -3.70 4.36
N LEU A 211 -3.14 -2.42 4.43
CA LEU A 211 -4.35 -1.95 5.13
C LEU A 211 -5.42 -1.52 4.14
N ALA A 212 -5.18 -0.47 3.38
CA ALA A 212 -6.13 0.05 2.40
C ALA A 212 -5.45 0.78 1.21
N GLY A 213 -4.16 1.07 1.30
CA GLY A 213 -3.39 1.78 0.28
C GLY A 213 -2.72 0.83 -0.71
N ASN A 214 -2.61 1.27 -1.96
CA ASN A 214 -1.97 0.47 -3.02
C ASN A 214 -0.45 0.36 -2.89
N TYR A 215 0.16 1.14 -1.99
CA TYR A 215 1.61 1.18 -1.74
C TYR A 215 1.95 0.80 -0.30
N ASP A 216 1.01 0.16 0.39
CA ASP A 216 1.17 -0.21 1.79
C ASP A 216 2.23 -1.32 1.95
N ASP A 217 3.17 -1.08 2.85
CA ASP A 217 4.06 -2.07 3.42
C ASP A 217 4.30 -1.71 4.88
N TYR A 218 3.39 -2.14 5.75
CA TYR A 218 3.45 -1.81 7.16
C TYR A 218 4.14 -2.88 7.98
N ILE A 219 4.97 -2.42 8.90
CA ILE A 219 5.42 -3.20 10.06
C ILE A 219 4.32 -3.12 11.12
N GLN A 220 3.79 -4.26 11.55
CA GLN A 220 2.90 -4.35 12.70
C GLN A 220 3.73 -4.49 13.98
N THR A 221 3.39 -3.72 15.01
CA THR A 221 4.05 -3.77 16.33
C THR A 221 3.03 -3.74 17.46
N ASP A 222 3.40 -4.31 18.62
CA ASP A 222 2.66 -4.20 19.87
C ASP A 222 3.18 -3.05 20.76
N ALA A 223 4.25 -2.35 20.36
CA ALA A 223 4.62 -1.07 20.95
C ALA A 223 3.40 -0.13 20.92
N ALA A 224 3.13 0.52 22.05
CA ALA A 224 1.92 1.32 22.19
C ALA A 224 1.98 2.58 21.31
N ILE A 225 1.25 2.55 20.19
CA ILE A 225 1.03 3.71 19.33
C ILE A 225 -0.31 4.34 19.71
N ASN A 226 -0.33 5.64 19.93
CA ASN A 226 -1.50 6.44 20.27
C ASN A 226 -1.50 7.74 19.48
N ARG A 227 -2.59 8.51 19.54
CA ARG A 227 -2.64 9.87 18.97
C ARG A 227 -1.50 10.71 19.53
N GLY A 228 -0.71 11.31 18.64
CA GLY A 228 0.49 12.09 18.94
C GLY A 228 1.79 11.36 18.61
N ASN A 229 1.84 10.02 18.58
CA ASN A 229 3.01 9.27 18.08
C ASN A 229 3.05 9.20 16.54
N SER A 230 1.94 9.52 15.85
CA SER A 230 1.88 9.54 14.39
C SER A 230 2.95 10.46 13.81
N GLY A 231 3.67 10.00 12.80
CA GLY A 231 4.82 10.66 12.19
C GLY A 231 6.14 10.47 12.94
N GLY A 232 6.10 9.96 14.18
CA GLY A 232 7.30 9.61 14.94
C GLY A 232 7.97 8.33 14.46
N PRO A 233 9.23 8.10 14.84
CA PRO A 233 10.01 6.95 14.40
C PRO A 233 9.68 5.69 15.18
N LEU A 234 9.80 4.54 14.48
CA LEU A 234 9.96 3.22 15.07
C LEU A 234 11.43 2.82 14.91
N PHE A 235 12.15 2.70 16.01
CA PHE A 235 13.57 2.37 16.04
C PHE A 235 13.82 0.88 16.21
N ASN A 236 14.89 0.38 15.58
CA ASN A 236 15.52 -0.87 15.98
C ASN A 236 16.45 -0.67 17.19
N MET A 237 17.10 -1.73 17.65
CA MET A 237 18.00 -1.68 18.81
C MET A 237 19.33 -0.99 18.51
N GLU A 238 19.64 -0.72 17.27
CA GLU A 238 20.81 0.01 16.79
C GLU A 238 20.54 1.53 16.66
N GLY A 239 19.31 2.00 17.00
CA GLY A 239 18.90 3.41 16.90
C GLY A 239 18.59 3.88 15.47
N GLN A 240 18.37 2.95 14.55
CA GLN A 240 17.99 3.26 13.18
C GLN A 240 16.46 3.21 13.04
N VAL A 241 15.90 4.09 12.22
CA VAL A 241 14.47 4.15 11.93
C VAL A 241 14.11 3.03 10.96
N VAL A 242 13.38 2.03 11.42
CA VAL A 242 12.86 0.93 10.59
C VAL A 242 11.42 1.16 10.13
N GLY A 243 10.75 2.19 10.68
CA GLY A 243 9.41 2.56 10.25
C GLY A 243 8.98 3.93 10.75
N VAL A 244 7.91 4.47 10.17
CA VAL A 244 7.23 5.70 10.60
C VAL A 244 5.87 5.33 11.15
N ASN A 245 5.63 5.64 12.43
CA ASN A 245 4.37 5.33 13.10
C ASN A 245 3.21 6.05 12.42
N THR A 246 2.23 5.33 11.91
CA THR A 246 1.19 5.91 11.06
C THR A 246 -0.22 5.66 11.60
N ALA A 247 -0.56 4.41 11.92
CA ALA A 247 -1.93 4.01 12.23
C ALA A 247 -2.01 3.01 13.40
N ILE A 248 -3.22 2.88 13.94
CA ILE A 248 -3.58 1.81 14.89
C ILE A 248 -4.88 1.14 14.44
N LEU A 249 -5.01 -0.15 14.71
CA LEU A 249 -6.31 -0.80 14.72
C LEU A 249 -6.90 -0.66 16.12
N SER A 250 -8.00 0.07 16.25
CA SER A 250 -8.58 0.37 17.57
C SER A 250 -10.09 0.62 17.48
N PRO A 251 -10.90 -0.03 18.30
CA PRO A 251 -12.35 0.22 18.37
C PRO A 251 -12.70 1.52 19.11
N ASN A 252 -11.80 2.09 19.91
CA ASN A 252 -12.04 3.26 20.76
C ASN A 252 -11.00 4.38 20.61
N GLY A 253 -10.04 4.24 19.69
CA GLY A 253 -8.98 5.23 19.42
C GLY A 253 -7.75 5.15 20.33
N GLY A 254 -7.71 4.23 21.30
CA GLY A 254 -6.52 3.92 22.12
C GLY A 254 -5.80 2.66 21.66
N SER A 255 -4.52 2.51 22.01
CA SER A 255 -3.74 1.32 21.66
C SER A 255 -4.30 0.06 22.33
N ILE A 256 -4.43 -1.00 21.53
CA ILE A 256 -4.78 -2.36 21.99
C ILE A 256 -3.64 -3.35 21.68
N GLY A 257 -2.41 -2.87 21.43
CA GLY A 257 -1.27 -3.70 21.02
C GLY A 257 -1.25 -4.03 19.53
N ILE A 258 -1.92 -3.25 18.68
CA ILE A 258 -1.89 -3.40 17.23
C ILE A 258 -1.63 -2.02 16.62
N GLY A 259 -0.34 -1.70 16.46
CA GLY A 259 0.15 -0.50 15.80
C GLY A 259 0.76 -0.84 14.44
N PHE A 260 0.78 0.14 13.54
CA PHE A 260 1.33 0.03 12.19
C PHE A 260 2.28 1.18 11.91
N SER A 261 3.46 0.84 11.44
CA SER A 261 4.48 1.79 11.01
C SER A 261 4.84 1.54 9.56
N MET A 262 4.81 2.57 8.71
CA MET A 262 5.23 2.47 7.31
C MET A 262 6.72 2.10 7.26
N ALA A 263 7.06 1.02 6.56
CA ALA A 263 8.40 0.47 6.50
C ALA A 263 9.42 1.46 5.92
N SER A 264 10.61 1.53 6.50
CA SER A 264 11.66 2.48 6.09
C SER A 264 12.07 2.34 4.63
N ASN A 265 12.09 1.12 4.09
CA ASN A 265 12.44 0.87 2.68
C ASN A 265 11.41 1.44 1.69
N VAL A 266 10.17 1.71 2.14
CA VAL A 266 9.16 2.46 1.37
C VAL A 266 9.34 3.98 1.58
N VAL A 267 9.63 4.39 2.82
CA VAL A 267 9.71 5.82 3.20
C VAL A 267 10.96 6.50 2.61
N GLU A 268 12.14 5.88 2.73
CA GLU A 268 13.41 6.52 2.36
C GLU A 268 13.48 6.95 0.88
N PRO A 269 13.06 6.13 -0.11
CA PRO A 269 13.01 6.54 -1.53
C PRO A 269 12.06 7.72 -1.77
N VAL A 270 10.92 7.74 -1.08
CA VAL A 270 9.94 8.83 -1.16
C VAL A 270 10.53 10.12 -0.59
N VAL A 271 11.15 10.06 0.59
CA VAL A 271 11.82 11.22 1.21
C VAL A 271 12.92 11.79 0.30
N LYS A 272 13.69 10.93 -0.38
CA LYS A 272 14.69 11.36 -1.37
C LYS A 272 14.06 12.13 -2.53
N GLN A 273 12.94 11.64 -3.06
CA GLN A 273 12.23 12.33 -4.15
C GLN A 273 11.61 13.64 -3.67
N LEU A 274 11.00 13.67 -2.47
CA LEU A 274 10.46 14.90 -1.90
C LEU A 274 11.55 15.96 -1.70
N LYS A 275 12.75 15.55 -1.26
CA LYS A 275 13.90 16.46 -1.10
C LYS A 275 14.40 17.00 -2.43
N GLU A 276 14.43 16.19 -3.49
CA GLU A 276 14.97 16.55 -4.80
C GLU A 276 13.96 17.31 -5.67
N PHE A 277 12.69 16.88 -5.69
CA PHE A 277 11.67 17.39 -6.62
C PHE A 277 10.52 18.14 -5.94
N GLY A 278 10.37 18.06 -4.62
CA GLY A 278 9.20 18.56 -3.90
C GLY A 278 7.94 17.68 -4.06
N GLU A 279 8.01 16.66 -4.89
CA GLU A 279 6.91 15.75 -5.20
C GLU A 279 7.41 14.32 -5.42
N VAL A 280 6.52 13.33 -5.29
CA VAL A 280 6.82 11.93 -5.64
C VAL A 280 6.37 11.63 -7.05
N ARG A 281 7.30 11.17 -7.87
CA ARG A 281 7.09 10.81 -9.27
C ARG A 281 7.01 9.31 -9.40
N ARG A 282 5.80 8.79 -9.56
CA ARG A 282 5.55 7.36 -9.76
C ARG A 282 5.33 7.04 -11.23
N GLY A 283 5.85 5.90 -11.65
CA GLY A 283 5.50 5.33 -12.94
C GLY A 283 3.99 5.08 -13.06
N TRP A 284 3.48 5.18 -14.26
CA TRP A 284 2.06 5.00 -14.55
C TRP A 284 1.86 4.30 -15.89
N LEU A 285 1.07 3.22 -15.87
CA LEU A 285 0.64 2.53 -17.08
C LEU A 285 -0.56 3.21 -17.74
N GLY A 286 -1.48 3.78 -16.95
CA GLY A 286 -2.72 4.34 -17.46
C GLY A 286 -3.81 3.30 -17.66
N VAL A 287 -3.95 2.39 -16.71
CA VAL A 287 -4.98 1.36 -16.68
C VAL A 287 -5.69 1.34 -15.32
N SER A 288 -6.97 0.97 -15.31
CA SER A 288 -7.65 0.45 -14.13
C SER A 288 -7.52 -1.06 -14.13
N ILE A 289 -7.23 -1.64 -12.98
CA ILE A 289 -6.90 -3.06 -12.84
C ILE A 289 -7.65 -3.69 -11.67
N GLY A 290 -7.69 -5.02 -11.66
CA GLY A 290 -8.28 -5.79 -10.57
C GLY A 290 -7.63 -7.16 -10.44
N ASP A 291 -7.92 -7.83 -9.31
CA ASP A 291 -7.45 -9.18 -9.06
C ASP A 291 -8.30 -10.21 -9.78
N LEU A 292 -7.69 -11.34 -10.13
CA LEU A 292 -8.41 -12.51 -10.62
C LEU A 292 -8.84 -13.38 -9.45
N ASN A 293 -10.07 -13.90 -9.54
CA ASN A 293 -10.49 -15.04 -8.72
C ASN A 293 -10.43 -16.35 -9.55
N GLN A 294 -10.67 -17.50 -8.90
CA GLN A 294 -10.55 -18.80 -9.56
C GLN A 294 -11.56 -18.94 -10.72
N ASP A 295 -12.80 -18.48 -10.54
CA ASP A 295 -13.82 -18.54 -11.60
C ASP A 295 -13.40 -17.74 -12.86
N MET A 296 -12.73 -16.58 -12.66
CA MET A 296 -12.18 -15.77 -13.75
C MET A 296 -10.99 -16.45 -14.43
N ALA A 297 -10.08 -17.04 -13.65
CA ALA A 297 -8.95 -17.80 -14.16
C ALA A 297 -9.43 -18.99 -15.02
N ASP A 298 -10.40 -19.75 -14.54
CA ASP A 298 -11.01 -20.88 -15.28
C ASP A 298 -11.65 -20.42 -16.58
N ALA A 299 -12.41 -19.29 -16.56
CA ALA A 299 -13.03 -18.71 -17.74
C ALA A 299 -12.01 -18.23 -18.79
N LEU A 300 -10.80 -17.85 -18.36
CA LEU A 300 -9.68 -17.43 -19.21
C LEU A 300 -8.77 -18.59 -19.61
N GLY A 301 -9.04 -19.82 -19.13
CA GLY A 301 -8.22 -20.99 -19.37
C GLY A 301 -6.88 -21.00 -18.62
N MET A 302 -6.80 -20.27 -17.49
CA MET A 302 -5.63 -20.21 -16.63
C MET A 302 -5.74 -21.28 -15.53
N ALA A 303 -4.60 -21.89 -15.14
CA ALA A 303 -4.57 -22.90 -14.08
C ALA A 303 -4.71 -22.30 -12.68
N GLU A 304 -4.27 -21.06 -12.49
CA GLU A 304 -4.27 -20.34 -11.21
C GLU A 304 -4.65 -18.88 -11.42
N PRO A 305 -5.30 -18.21 -10.43
CA PRO A 305 -5.67 -16.81 -10.50
C PRO A 305 -4.45 -15.92 -10.21
N ARG A 306 -3.52 -15.83 -11.16
CA ARG A 306 -2.30 -15.01 -11.07
C ARG A 306 -2.31 -13.90 -12.11
N GLY A 307 -1.70 -12.76 -11.76
CA GLY A 307 -1.65 -11.59 -12.61
C GLY A 307 -2.73 -10.56 -12.24
N SER A 308 -2.82 -9.51 -13.03
CA SER A 308 -3.77 -8.43 -12.84
C SER A 308 -4.58 -8.19 -14.11
N ILE A 309 -5.91 -8.24 -14.01
CA ILE A 309 -6.79 -8.03 -15.16
C ILE A 309 -7.03 -6.54 -15.40
N VAL A 310 -6.92 -6.10 -16.66
CA VAL A 310 -7.20 -4.73 -17.07
C VAL A 310 -8.71 -4.53 -17.20
N LEU A 311 -9.27 -3.67 -16.34
CA LEU A 311 -10.68 -3.29 -16.35
C LEU A 311 -10.94 -2.19 -17.39
N GLU A 312 -10.03 -1.21 -17.45
CA GLU A 312 -10.14 -0.05 -18.33
C GLU A 312 -8.76 0.47 -18.72
N VAL A 313 -8.65 0.99 -19.94
CA VAL A 313 -7.43 1.64 -20.45
C VAL A 313 -7.72 3.12 -20.62
N TYR A 314 -7.00 3.96 -19.88
CA TYR A 314 -7.11 5.41 -19.97
C TYR A 314 -6.28 5.97 -21.14
N ASP A 315 -6.58 7.20 -21.54
CA ASP A 315 -5.72 7.93 -22.48
C ASP A 315 -4.31 8.10 -21.90
N GLY A 316 -3.32 7.59 -22.61
CA GLY A 316 -1.92 7.64 -22.21
C GLY A 316 -1.14 6.35 -22.53
N PRO A 317 -0.13 6.02 -21.71
CA PRO A 317 0.90 5.02 -22.01
C PRO A 317 0.40 3.67 -22.53
N SER A 318 -0.58 3.09 -21.85
CA SER A 318 -1.11 1.76 -22.19
C SER A 318 -1.94 1.77 -23.48
N LYS A 319 -2.73 2.84 -23.68
CA LYS A 319 -3.53 3.00 -24.90
C LYS A 319 -2.63 3.17 -26.12
N ASP A 320 -1.59 4.01 -25.98
CA ASP A 320 -0.60 4.25 -27.05
C ASP A 320 0.19 2.99 -27.41
N ALA A 321 0.42 2.12 -26.43
CA ALA A 321 1.12 0.85 -26.59
C ALA A 321 0.23 -0.30 -27.09
N GLY A 322 -1.09 -0.14 -27.10
CA GLY A 322 -2.05 -1.17 -27.58
C GLY A 322 -2.46 -2.20 -26.51
N LEU A 323 -2.38 -1.84 -25.24
CA LEU A 323 -3.06 -2.59 -24.17
C LEU A 323 -4.58 -2.43 -24.33
N LEU A 324 -5.33 -3.48 -23.99
CA LEU A 324 -6.78 -3.51 -24.12
C LEU A 324 -7.42 -3.86 -22.76
N ALA A 325 -8.68 -3.49 -22.60
CA ALA A 325 -9.51 -4.02 -21.52
C ALA A 325 -9.57 -5.55 -21.64
N SER A 326 -9.72 -6.24 -20.52
CA SER A 326 -9.70 -7.70 -20.38
C SER A 326 -8.34 -8.37 -20.62
N ASP A 327 -7.26 -7.66 -20.94
CA ASP A 327 -5.89 -8.22 -20.88
C ASP A 327 -5.56 -8.63 -19.44
N VAL A 328 -4.89 -9.75 -19.26
CA VAL A 328 -4.32 -10.13 -17.96
C VAL A 328 -2.81 -9.87 -17.99
N ILE A 329 -2.34 -8.91 -17.21
CA ILE A 329 -0.92 -8.61 -17.08
C ILE A 329 -0.29 -9.68 -16.17
N VAL A 330 0.59 -10.51 -16.74
CA VAL A 330 1.24 -11.63 -16.04
C VAL A 330 2.73 -11.39 -15.77
N MET A 331 3.36 -10.46 -16.50
CA MET A 331 4.73 -10.02 -16.26
C MET A 331 4.89 -8.55 -16.57
N PHE A 332 5.73 -7.86 -15.79
CA PHE A 332 6.12 -6.48 -15.99
C PHE A 332 7.65 -6.34 -15.80
N ASP A 333 8.37 -5.89 -16.83
CA ASP A 333 9.82 -5.67 -16.80
C ASP A 333 10.59 -6.91 -16.26
N GLU A 334 10.32 -8.07 -16.83
CA GLU A 334 10.90 -9.38 -16.46
C GLU A 334 10.47 -9.94 -15.09
N LYS A 335 9.65 -9.22 -14.31
CA LYS A 335 9.11 -9.68 -13.04
C LYS A 335 7.73 -10.30 -13.25
N GLU A 336 7.46 -11.44 -12.61
CA GLU A 336 6.12 -12.00 -12.58
C GLU A 336 5.18 -11.09 -11.78
N VAL A 337 3.92 -11.05 -12.18
CA VAL A 337 2.86 -10.33 -11.47
C VAL A 337 1.94 -11.35 -10.84
N GLY A 338 1.84 -11.35 -9.52
CA GLY A 338 0.98 -12.23 -8.76
C GLY A 338 -0.45 -11.69 -8.62
N ASP A 339 -0.57 -10.39 -8.35
CA ASP A 339 -1.83 -9.68 -8.11
C ASP A 339 -1.77 -8.20 -8.55
N SER A 340 -2.86 -7.46 -8.38
CA SER A 340 -2.95 -6.06 -8.75
C SER A 340 -2.11 -5.16 -7.83
N GLY A 341 -2.00 -5.48 -6.55
CA GLY A 341 -1.20 -4.74 -5.58
C GLY A 341 0.29 -4.79 -5.94
N GLU A 342 0.80 -6.00 -6.27
CA GLU A 342 2.18 -6.16 -6.72
C GLU A 342 2.46 -5.38 -8.01
N LEU A 343 1.54 -5.42 -8.99
CA LEU A 343 1.68 -4.64 -10.21
C LEU A 343 1.74 -3.13 -9.94
N VAL A 344 0.88 -2.60 -9.07
CA VAL A 344 0.90 -1.18 -8.70
C VAL A 344 2.24 -0.78 -8.08
N ARG A 345 2.80 -1.60 -7.19
CA ARG A 345 4.10 -1.34 -6.57
C ARG A 345 5.22 -1.34 -7.60
N ILE A 346 5.33 -2.39 -8.42
CA ILE A 346 6.39 -2.51 -9.43
C ILE A 346 6.34 -1.36 -10.44
N VAL A 347 5.14 -0.99 -10.91
CA VAL A 347 4.95 0.13 -11.83
C VAL A 347 5.30 1.46 -11.15
N GLY A 348 4.84 1.68 -9.92
CA GLY A 348 5.09 2.90 -9.15
C GLY A 348 6.57 3.14 -8.88
N ASP A 349 7.33 2.09 -8.61
CA ASP A 349 8.77 2.14 -8.35
C ASP A 349 9.60 2.31 -9.63
N THR A 350 8.99 2.11 -10.79
CA THR A 350 9.70 2.22 -12.07
C THR A 350 9.76 3.69 -12.53
N THR A 351 10.95 4.11 -12.93
CA THR A 351 11.23 5.49 -13.34
C THR A 351 10.30 5.96 -14.46
N VAL A 352 9.72 7.14 -14.30
CA VAL A 352 8.90 7.81 -15.32
C VAL A 352 9.67 7.98 -16.63
N GLY A 353 9.02 7.70 -17.76
CA GLY A 353 9.62 7.79 -19.09
C GLY A 353 10.42 6.56 -19.53
N ARG A 354 10.67 5.58 -18.62
CA ARG A 354 11.29 4.31 -18.98
C ARG A 354 10.33 3.48 -19.85
N THR A 355 10.88 2.86 -20.89
CA THR A 355 10.15 1.86 -21.68
C THR A 355 10.38 0.48 -21.06
N VAL A 356 9.30 -0.23 -20.81
CA VAL A 356 9.27 -1.56 -20.18
C VAL A 356 8.49 -2.54 -21.03
N ASP A 357 8.82 -3.81 -20.91
CA ASP A 357 8.08 -4.90 -21.55
C ASP A 357 7.01 -5.44 -20.60
N VAL A 358 5.77 -5.43 -21.06
CA VAL A 358 4.62 -5.97 -20.36
C VAL A 358 4.14 -7.22 -21.12
N ILE A 359 4.05 -8.36 -20.45
CA ILE A 359 3.48 -9.57 -21.01
C ILE A 359 2.04 -9.70 -20.55
N VAL A 360 1.12 -9.72 -21.50
CA VAL A 360 -0.30 -9.92 -21.24
C VAL A 360 -0.77 -11.26 -21.78
N LEU A 361 -1.76 -11.84 -21.12
CA LEU A 361 -2.56 -12.94 -21.64
C LEU A 361 -3.81 -12.33 -22.27
N ARG A 362 -3.96 -12.50 -23.60
CA ARG A 362 -5.09 -12.02 -24.40
C ARG A 362 -5.63 -13.19 -25.23
N GLN A 363 -6.87 -13.59 -24.99
CA GLN A 363 -7.53 -14.72 -25.68
C GLN A 363 -6.71 -16.03 -25.61
N GLY A 364 -6.04 -16.29 -24.47
CA GLY A 364 -5.21 -17.49 -24.26
C GLY A 364 -3.77 -17.40 -24.79
N GLU A 365 -3.40 -16.32 -25.48
CA GLU A 365 -2.05 -16.12 -26.02
C GLU A 365 -1.28 -15.11 -25.19
N ARG A 366 0.06 -15.36 -24.99
CA ARG A 366 0.96 -14.40 -24.36
C ARG A 366 1.46 -13.40 -25.38
N ILE A 367 1.10 -12.13 -25.18
CA ILE A 367 1.47 -11.02 -26.06
C ILE A 367 2.42 -10.10 -25.30
N LYS A 368 3.53 -9.74 -25.95
CA LYS A 368 4.49 -8.76 -25.43
C LYS A 368 4.10 -7.37 -25.93
N VAL A 369 3.92 -6.43 -25.02
CA VAL A 369 3.61 -5.02 -25.27
C VAL A 369 4.69 -4.16 -24.65
N SER A 370 5.36 -3.30 -25.43
CA SER A 370 6.37 -2.37 -24.91
C SER A 370 5.71 -1.04 -24.60
N VAL A 371 5.72 -0.65 -23.32
CA VAL A 371 5.04 0.53 -22.79
C VAL A 371 6.05 1.55 -22.28
N LYS A 372 5.99 2.80 -22.74
CA LYS A 372 6.74 3.92 -22.16
C LYS A 372 5.94 4.53 -21.03
N LEU A 373 6.38 4.34 -19.78
CA LEU A 373 5.67 4.79 -18.59
C LEU A 373 5.47 6.31 -18.56
N GLY A 374 4.26 6.73 -18.22
CA GLY A 374 3.94 8.11 -17.88
C GLY A 374 4.22 8.42 -16.41
N GLN A 375 4.01 9.66 -16.01
CA GLN A 375 3.91 10.05 -14.60
C GLN A 375 2.47 9.84 -14.13
N ARG A 376 2.30 9.20 -12.97
CA ARG A 376 0.98 8.99 -12.38
C ARG A 376 0.32 10.35 -12.08
N PRO A 377 -0.88 10.63 -12.60
CA PRO A 377 -1.64 11.82 -12.23
C PRO A 377 -1.97 11.82 -10.72
N THR A 378 -2.18 13.00 -10.17
CA THR A 378 -2.65 13.14 -8.78
C THR A 378 -4.04 12.52 -8.62
N ASN A 379 -4.39 12.10 -7.40
CA ASN A 379 -5.72 11.55 -7.09
C ASN A 379 -6.85 12.54 -7.48
N LYS A 380 -6.61 13.85 -7.34
CA LYS A 380 -7.55 14.90 -7.75
C LYS A 380 -7.78 14.93 -9.26
N GLU A 381 -6.72 14.76 -10.06
CA GLU A 381 -6.79 14.72 -11.53
C GLU A 381 -7.45 13.43 -12.03
N LEU A 382 -7.17 12.28 -11.38
CA LEU A 382 -7.83 11.02 -11.70
C LEU A 382 -9.34 11.10 -11.43
N ASN A 383 -9.76 11.64 -10.29
CA ASN A 383 -11.17 11.78 -9.92
C ASN A 383 -11.92 12.81 -10.79
N ALA A 384 -11.23 13.83 -11.32
CA ALA A 384 -11.85 14.83 -12.19
C ALA A 384 -12.22 14.30 -13.60
N LYS A 385 -11.66 13.15 -14.01
CA LYS A 385 -11.94 12.52 -15.32
C LYS A 385 -13.20 11.63 -15.32
N VAL A 386 -13.86 11.42 -14.17
CA VAL A 386 -15.02 10.51 -14.00
C VAL A 386 -16.32 11.31 -13.83
N ALA A 387 -16.80 12.00 -14.84
CA ALA A 387 -18.10 12.68 -14.80
C ALA A 387 -18.92 12.53 -16.08
N THR A 388 -20.11 12.03 -15.94
CA THR A 388 -21.25 11.50 -16.69
C THR A 388 -21.95 12.42 -17.70
N PRO A 389 -22.85 12.02 -18.61
CA PRO A 389 -24.24 11.56 -18.54
C PRO A 389 -24.82 10.75 -19.74
N GLU A 390 -25.95 10.33 -19.79
CA GLU A 390 -27.36 9.95 -19.66
C GLU A 390 -28.09 9.43 -20.96
N PRO A 391 -29.28 8.76 -20.91
CA PRO A 391 -29.68 7.43 -21.41
C PRO A 391 -30.57 7.21 -22.64
N ALA A 392 -30.88 5.93 -23.07
CA ALA A 392 -31.98 5.53 -23.96
C ALA A 392 -32.37 4.04 -24.23
N LYS A 393 -33.47 3.62 -24.85
CA LYS A 393 -34.33 2.40 -24.74
C LYS A 393 -34.14 1.18 -25.67
N PRO A 394 -34.79 0.02 -25.40
CA PRO A 394 -34.26 -1.35 -25.51
C PRO A 394 -34.80 -2.31 -26.61
N ASN A 395 -34.16 -3.51 -26.78
CA ASN A 395 -34.67 -4.75 -27.36
C ASN A 395 -33.92 -6.02 -26.90
N GLU A 396 -34.50 -7.24 -27.01
CA GLU A 396 -34.25 -8.40 -26.15
C GLU A 396 -33.54 -9.62 -26.79
N ASP A 397 -32.93 -10.46 -25.90
CA ASP A 397 -32.55 -11.89 -25.83
C ASP A 397 -31.25 -12.42 -26.48
N ALA A 398 -30.20 -12.67 -25.64
CA ALA A 398 -29.05 -13.51 -26.00
C ALA A 398 -28.45 -14.30 -24.82
N ILE A 399 -28.86 -14.03 -23.60
CA ILE A 399 -28.50 -14.77 -22.37
C ILE A 399 -29.79 -15.20 -21.71
N ASP A 400 -29.89 -16.45 -21.27
CA ASP A 400 -31.08 -17.01 -20.66
C ASP A 400 -31.57 -16.18 -19.48
N GLY A 401 -32.80 -15.70 -19.53
CA GLY A 401 -33.42 -14.82 -18.54
C GLY A 401 -32.94 -13.37 -18.57
N VAL A 402 -32.17 -12.93 -19.58
CA VAL A 402 -31.63 -11.57 -19.68
C VAL A 402 -32.11 -10.89 -20.95
N GLY A 403 -32.85 -9.80 -20.80
CA GLY A 403 -33.21 -8.92 -21.92
C GLY A 403 -32.10 -7.91 -22.19
N LEU A 404 -31.48 -8.06 -23.37
CA LEU A 404 -30.40 -7.18 -23.84
C LEU A 404 -30.91 -6.20 -24.90
N SER A 405 -30.30 -5.04 -24.94
CA SER A 405 -30.56 -4.05 -25.99
C SER A 405 -29.29 -3.33 -26.42
N GLU A 406 -29.23 -3.00 -27.70
CA GLU A 406 -28.26 -2.04 -28.20
C GLU A 406 -28.51 -0.67 -27.55
N ILE A 407 -27.43 0.07 -27.23
CA ILE A 407 -27.52 1.37 -26.57
C ILE A 407 -27.99 2.42 -27.61
N THR A 408 -29.26 2.73 -27.61
CA THR A 408 -29.86 3.80 -28.43
C THR A 408 -29.81 5.15 -27.66
N ASP A 409 -30.00 6.32 -28.33
CA ASP A 409 -29.95 7.63 -27.69
C ASP A 409 -30.93 7.78 -26.51
N THR A 410 -32.12 7.15 -26.58
CA THR A 410 -33.12 7.15 -25.50
C THR A 410 -32.74 6.25 -24.29
N LEU A 411 -31.97 5.10 -24.43
CA LEU A 411 -31.42 4.32 -23.29
C LEU A 411 -30.21 5.01 -22.68
N ARG A 412 -29.44 5.76 -23.43
CA ARG A 412 -28.41 6.64 -22.85
C ARG A 412 -29.03 7.64 -21.88
N GLU A 413 -30.16 8.22 -22.20
CA GLU A 413 -30.93 9.12 -21.31
C GLU A 413 -31.57 8.43 -20.09
N GLU A 414 -32.10 7.20 -20.16
CA GLU A 414 -32.73 6.49 -19.03
C GLU A 414 -31.74 5.93 -17.99
N TYR A 415 -30.57 5.45 -18.46
CA TYR A 415 -29.61 4.72 -17.62
C TYR A 415 -28.29 5.46 -17.37
N SER A 416 -28.19 6.74 -17.71
CA SER A 416 -26.98 7.55 -17.45
C SER A 416 -25.70 7.01 -18.12
N VAL A 417 -25.77 6.57 -19.40
CA VAL A 417 -24.65 5.96 -20.10
C VAL A 417 -23.78 7.00 -20.79
N ASP A 418 -22.48 7.05 -20.45
CA ASP A 418 -21.49 7.92 -21.08
C ASP A 418 -21.50 7.74 -22.62
N PRO A 419 -21.53 8.82 -23.44
CA PRO A 419 -21.47 8.74 -24.90
C PRO A 419 -20.31 7.92 -25.45
N ALA A 420 -19.20 7.81 -24.72
CA ALA A 420 -18.02 7.01 -25.10
C ALA A 420 -18.20 5.52 -24.88
N ILE A 421 -19.21 5.09 -24.10
CA ILE A 421 -19.46 3.67 -23.82
C ILE A 421 -20.29 3.06 -24.96
N SER A 422 -19.74 1.98 -25.55
CA SER A 422 -20.41 1.11 -26.50
C SER A 422 -20.69 -0.25 -25.84
N GLY A 423 -21.70 -0.96 -26.30
CA GLY A 423 -22.08 -2.26 -25.75
C GLY A 423 -23.58 -2.49 -25.74
N LEU A 424 -24.02 -3.42 -24.90
CA LEU A 424 -25.43 -3.80 -24.75
C LEU A 424 -25.91 -3.59 -23.33
N ILE A 425 -27.04 -2.93 -23.13
CA ILE A 425 -27.60 -2.70 -21.82
C ILE A 425 -28.62 -3.81 -21.45
N ILE A 426 -28.57 -4.23 -20.19
CA ILE A 426 -29.54 -5.14 -19.58
C ILE A 426 -30.80 -4.37 -19.21
N VAL A 427 -31.87 -4.60 -19.93
CA VAL A 427 -33.14 -3.87 -19.74
C VAL A 427 -34.15 -4.64 -18.91
N SER A 428 -34.02 -5.96 -18.90
CA SER A 428 -34.77 -6.86 -18.02
C SER A 428 -33.90 -8.03 -17.62
N ILE A 429 -34.13 -8.58 -16.43
CA ILE A 429 -33.48 -9.79 -15.95
C ILE A 429 -34.45 -10.55 -15.06
N ASP A 430 -34.55 -11.86 -15.30
CA ASP A 430 -35.31 -12.76 -14.42
C ASP A 430 -34.46 -13.02 -13.16
N GLU A 431 -35.03 -12.70 -11.99
CA GLU A 431 -34.36 -12.91 -10.72
C GLU A 431 -34.14 -14.40 -10.38
N ALA A 432 -34.85 -15.29 -11.04
CA ALA A 432 -34.67 -16.74 -10.95
C ALA A 432 -33.62 -17.29 -11.92
N ALA A 433 -33.12 -16.48 -12.85
CA ALA A 433 -32.13 -16.91 -13.83
C ALA A 433 -30.71 -16.97 -13.22
N SER A 434 -29.90 -17.93 -13.68
CA SER A 434 -28.50 -18.05 -13.27
C SER A 434 -27.68 -16.79 -13.51
N ALA A 435 -28.03 -16.03 -14.52
CA ALA A 435 -27.41 -14.73 -14.82
C ALA A 435 -27.57 -13.72 -13.65
N TYR A 436 -28.71 -13.67 -12.99
CA TYR A 436 -28.97 -12.85 -11.83
C TYR A 436 -28.17 -13.34 -10.60
N GLU A 437 -28.14 -14.67 -10.39
CA GLU A 437 -27.34 -15.30 -9.31
C GLU A 437 -25.83 -15.04 -9.52
N ASN A 438 -25.37 -15.02 -10.76
CA ASN A 438 -23.98 -14.70 -11.13
C ASN A 438 -23.66 -13.20 -11.01
N GLY A 439 -24.64 -12.37 -10.65
CA GLY A 439 -24.41 -10.97 -10.30
C GLY A 439 -24.79 -9.95 -11.36
N LEU A 440 -25.34 -10.34 -12.53
CA LEU A 440 -25.91 -9.41 -13.51
C LEU A 440 -27.15 -8.71 -12.93
N ARG A 441 -27.35 -7.45 -13.30
CA ARG A 441 -28.49 -6.63 -12.86
C ARG A 441 -29.02 -5.81 -14.03
N LYS A 442 -30.29 -5.44 -13.93
CA LYS A 442 -30.88 -4.45 -14.83
C LYS A 442 -30.10 -3.13 -14.77
N GLY A 443 -29.80 -2.55 -15.92
CA GLY A 443 -28.97 -1.36 -16.06
C GLY A 443 -27.47 -1.63 -16.24
N ASP A 444 -27.00 -2.87 -16.09
CA ASP A 444 -25.63 -3.22 -16.45
C ASP A 444 -25.43 -3.11 -17.97
N ILE A 445 -24.26 -2.65 -18.41
CA ILE A 445 -23.88 -2.56 -19.80
C ILE A 445 -22.80 -3.59 -20.06
N ILE A 446 -23.06 -4.57 -20.91
CA ILE A 446 -22.08 -5.56 -21.34
C ILE A 446 -21.24 -4.93 -22.45
N THR A 447 -19.95 -4.72 -22.21
CA THR A 447 -19.02 -4.17 -23.20
C THR A 447 -18.20 -5.24 -23.89
N ASP A 448 -17.89 -6.35 -23.16
CA ASP A 448 -17.09 -7.46 -23.70
C ASP A 448 -17.63 -8.81 -23.23
N VAL A 449 -17.48 -9.82 -24.09
CA VAL A 449 -17.75 -11.23 -23.82
C VAL A 449 -16.54 -12.05 -24.26
N ALA A 450 -15.97 -12.87 -23.36
CA ALA A 450 -14.77 -13.67 -23.62
C ALA A 450 -13.62 -12.83 -24.20
N GLN A 451 -13.37 -11.65 -23.62
CA GLN A 451 -12.35 -10.67 -24.04
C GLN A 451 -12.53 -10.12 -25.48
N LYS A 452 -13.74 -10.14 -25.98
CA LYS A 452 -14.10 -9.57 -27.29
C LYS A 452 -15.15 -8.49 -27.10
N PRO A 453 -14.93 -7.26 -27.63
CA PRO A 453 -15.95 -6.22 -27.61
C PRO A 453 -17.23 -6.66 -28.30
N VAL A 454 -18.40 -6.27 -27.78
CA VAL A 454 -19.72 -6.58 -28.32
C VAL A 454 -20.57 -5.33 -28.44
N ASN A 455 -21.31 -5.21 -29.54
CA ASN A 455 -22.21 -4.09 -29.79
C ASN A 455 -23.62 -4.56 -30.24
N THR A 456 -23.78 -5.84 -30.53
CA THR A 456 -25.05 -6.42 -30.97
C THR A 456 -25.44 -7.64 -30.13
N VAL A 457 -26.72 -7.85 -29.92
CA VAL A 457 -27.27 -9.03 -29.23
C VAL A 457 -26.82 -10.33 -29.88
N LYS A 458 -26.69 -10.32 -31.20
CA LYS A 458 -26.20 -11.47 -31.99
C LYS A 458 -24.76 -11.84 -31.64
N GLU A 459 -23.85 -10.87 -31.51
CA GLU A 459 -22.45 -11.11 -31.13
C GLU A 459 -22.35 -11.76 -29.74
N VAL A 460 -23.14 -11.29 -28.76
CA VAL A 460 -23.20 -11.90 -27.44
C VAL A 460 -23.68 -13.35 -27.53
N ALA A 461 -24.77 -13.60 -28.27
CA ALA A 461 -25.30 -14.95 -28.44
C ALA A 461 -24.28 -15.91 -29.08
N GLU A 462 -23.58 -15.47 -30.13
CA GLU A 462 -22.54 -16.23 -30.81
C GLU A 462 -21.36 -16.55 -29.90
N LEU A 463 -20.85 -15.57 -29.12
CA LEU A 463 -19.73 -15.78 -28.23
C LEU A 463 -20.06 -16.68 -27.03
N VAL A 464 -21.27 -16.53 -26.47
CA VAL A 464 -21.77 -17.41 -25.39
C VAL A 464 -21.96 -18.83 -25.91
N SER A 465 -22.52 -18.99 -27.11
CA SER A 465 -22.72 -20.29 -27.74
C SER A 465 -21.39 -20.96 -28.09
N SER A 466 -20.42 -20.19 -28.62
CA SER A 466 -19.06 -20.71 -28.90
C SER A 466 -18.39 -21.23 -27.63
N ALA A 467 -18.42 -20.45 -26.53
CA ALA A 467 -17.85 -20.88 -25.26
C ALA A 467 -18.51 -22.20 -24.75
N LYS A 468 -19.82 -22.33 -24.87
CA LYS A 468 -20.53 -23.58 -24.53
C LYS A 468 -20.10 -24.76 -25.45
N SER A 469 -19.97 -24.53 -26.75
CA SER A 469 -19.57 -25.56 -27.71
C SER A 469 -18.13 -26.02 -27.56
N GLU A 470 -17.26 -25.16 -27.03
CA GLU A 470 -15.88 -25.46 -26.69
C GLU A 470 -15.76 -26.24 -25.35
N GLY A 471 -16.88 -26.52 -24.68
CA GLY A 471 -16.92 -27.25 -23.40
C GLY A 471 -16.56 -26.42 -22.18
N ARG A 472 -16.54 -25.10 -22.30
CA ARG A 472 -16.31 -24.21 -21.16
C ARG A 472 -17.51 -24.26 -20.22
N GLN A 473 -17.25 -24.16 -18.91
CA GLN A 473 -18.31 -24.14 -17.89
C GLN A 473 -18.83 -22.71 -17.61
N SER A 474 -18.15 -21.71 -18.15
CA SER A 474 -18.48 -20.30 -17.92
C SER A 474 -17.88 -19.41 -19.01
N VAL A 475 -18.32 -18.15 -19.05
CA VAL A 475 -17.73 -17.10 -19.87
C VAL A 475 -17.55 -15.83 -19.03
N LEU A 476 -16.44 -15.13 -19.26
CA LEU A 476 -16.16 -13.86 -18.60
C LEU A 476 -16.85 -12.73 -19.38
N LEU A 477 -17.58 -11.89 -18.65
CA LEU A 477 -18.21 -10.67 -19.16
C LEU A 477 -17.52 -9.46 -18.51
N LEU A 478 -17.16 -8.45 -19.29
CA LEU A 478 -16.89 -7.12 -18.76
C LEU A 478 -18.18 -6.32 -18.85
N VAL A 479 -18.64 -5.85 -17.69
CA VAL A 479 -19.87 -5.04 -17.59
C VAL A 479 -19.58 -3.72 -16.92
N ARG A 480 -20.39 -2.70 -17.20
CA ARG A 480 -20.38 -1.43 -16.47
C ARG A 480 -21.68 -1.26 -15.71
N ARG A 481 -21.58 -0.99 -14.42
CA ARG A 481 -22.70 -0.61 -13.55
C ARG A 481 -22.46 0.78 -12.99
N GLU A 482 -23.39 1.70 -13.23
CA GLU A 482 -23.23 3.12 -12.85
C GLU A 482 -21.89 3.71 -13.35
N GLY A 483 -21.50 3.36 -14.58
CA GLY A 483 -20.26 3.77 -15.23
C GLY A 483 -19.00 2.98 -14.79
N GLN A 484 -19.04 2.26 -13.67
CA GLN A 484 -17.88 1.52 -13.14
C GLN A 484 -17.72 0.15 -13.77
N PRO A 485 -16.53 -0.17 -14.32
CA PRO A 485 -16.27 -1.48 -14.92
C PRO A 485 -16.13 -2.57 -13.85
N ARG A 486 -16.65 -3.75 -14.15
CA ARG A 486 -16.50 -4.96 -13.34
C ARG A 486 -16.55 -6.21 -14.18
N PHE A 487 -15.90 -7.27 -13.75
CA PHE A 487 -16.04 -8.58 -14.36
C PHE A 487 -17.14 -9.39 -13.69
N ILE A 488 -17.91 -10.09 -14.51
CA ILE A 488 -18.90 -11.07 -14.08
C ILE A 488 -18.64 -12.37 -14.82
N VAL A 489 -18.55 -13.46 -14.08
CA VAL A 489 -18.44 -14.80 -14.65
C VAL A 489 -19.84 -15.38 -14.82
N LEU A 490 -20.29 -15.49 -16.05
CA LEU A 490 -21.55 -16.14 -16.39
C LEU A 490 -21.33 -17.65 -16.47
N LYS A 491 -21.77 -18.38 -15.43
CA LYS A 491 -21.71 -19.85 -15.40
C LYS A 491 -22.85 -20.44 -16.28
N PHE A 492 -22.52 -21.50 -16.99
CA PHE A 492 -23.49 -22.23 -17.79
C PHE A 492 -24.09 -23.36 -16.96
N ASN A 493 -25.39 -23.48 -16.94
CA ASN A 493 -26.12 -24.58 -16.33
C ASN A 493 -26.12 -25.82 -17.23
#